data_a48810cc45d1b34dce79dc1833ee4cd8
#
_entry.id   a48810cc45d1b34dce79dc1833ee4cd8
#
_cell.length_a   1.000
_cell.length_b   1.000
_cell.length_c   1.000
_cell.angle_alpha   90.00
_cell.angle_beta   90.00
_cell.angle_gamma   90.00
#
_symmetry.space_group_name_H-M   'P 1'
#
loop_
_entity.id
_entity.type
_entity.pdbx_description
1 polymer ?
#
loop_
_entity_poly.entity_id
_entity_poly.type
_entity_poly.pdbx_seq_one_letter_code
_entity_poly.pdbx_strand_id
1 'polypeptide(L)'
;MSVNLQKGQKVDLTKGNTGLKTILVGLGWDEAPRKFSLFSKHEDIDCDASALLISAQTGKLNGPVDVVYFGNLTHQTGAVHHMGDNLTGAGDGDDEQILVELPKLGNAYSKIVFVVNIYQAMQRKQHFGMIKNC
;
A
#
# COMPACT_ATOMS: atom_id res chain seq x y z
N MET A 1 -2.60 15.91 -14.34
CA MET A 1 -1.45 16.60 -13.70
C MET A 1 -0.69 15.59 -12.86
N SER A 2 0.58 15.46 -13.08
CA SER A 2 1.44 14.59 -12.27
C SER A 2 2.12 15.42 -11.18
N VAL A 3 2.10 14.94 -9.94
CA VAL A 3 2.76 15.61 -8.80
C VAL A 3 3.73 14.60 -8.18
N ASN A 4 5.01 14.95 -8.17
CA ASN A 4 6.03 14.18 -7.47
C ASN A 4 6.18 14.70 -6.04
N LEU A 5 5.90 13.86 -5.06
CA LEU A 5 6.03 14.20 -3.65
C LEU A 5 7.36 13.72 -3.09
N GLN A 6 7.98 14.55 -2.29
CA GLN A 6 9.14 14.19 -1.49
C GLN A 6 8.72 13.92 -0.03
N LYS A 7 9.59 13.31 0.73
CA LYS A 7 9.35 13.00 2.14
C LYS A 7 8.86 14.25 2.91
N GLY A 8 7.73 14.11 3.57
CA GLY A 8 7.11 15.16 4.37
C GLY A 8 6.25 16.15 3.59
N GLN A 9 6.21 16.07 2.27
CA GLN A 9 5.33 16.93 1.46
C GLN A 9 3.87 16.49 1.55
N LYS A 10 2.97 17.43 1.30
CA LYS A 10 1.52 17.23 1.27
C LYS A 10 0.95 17.75 -0.02
N VAL A 11 -0.10 17.10 -0.51
CA VAL A 11 -0.89 17.54 -1.65
C VAL A 11 -2.37 17.52 -1.28
N ASP A 12 -3.10 18.51 -1.77
CA ASP A 12 -4.58 18.54 -1.68
C ASP A 12 -5.15 17.93 -2.97
N LEU A 13 -5.67 16.72 -2.87
CA LEU A 13 -6.27 15.99 -4.00
C LEU A 13 -7.64 16.54 -4.40
N THR A 14 -8.28 17.36 -3.55
CA THR A 14 -9.58 17.98 -3.83
C THR A 14 -9.45 19.29 -4.58
N LYS A 15 -8.27 19.87 -4.62
CA LYS A 15 -7.99 21.13 -5.32
C LYS A 15 -8.17 20.94 -6.83
N GLY A 16 -9.24 21.51 -7.37
CA GLY A 16 -9.64 21.33 -8.76
C GLY A 16 -10.50 20.10 -9.05
N ASN A 17 -10.78 19.27 -8.02
CA ASN A 17 -11.69 18.14 -8.11
C ASN A 17 -12.55 18.04 -6.84
N THR A 18 -13.53 18.92 -6.71
CA THR A 18 -14.45 18.97 -5.54
C THR A 18 -15.38 17.77 -5.44
N GLY A 19 -15.49 16.96 -6.52
CA GLY A 19 -16.28 15.75 -6.58
C GLY A 19 -15.49 14.45 -6.43
N LEU A 20 -14.28 14.49 -5.84
CA LEU A 20 -13.46 13.30 -5.64
C LEU A 20 -14.20 12.25 -4.80
N LYS A 21 -14.45 11.09 -5.38
CA LYS A 21 -15.17 9.98 -4.74
C LYS A 21 -14.30 8.75 -4.54
N THR A 22 -13.31 8.58 -5.39
CA THR A 22 -12.48 7.37 -5.43
C THR A 22 -11.01 7.74 -5.47
N ILE A 23 -10.20 7.02 -4.70
CA ILE A 23 -8.75 7.10 -4.72
C ILE A 23 -8.22 5.71 -4.99
N LEU A 24 -7.26 5.61 -5.92
CA LEU A 24 -6.48 4.41 -6.14
C LEU A 24 -5.05 4.68 -5.66
N VAL A 25 -4.57 3.87 -4.75
CA VAL A 25 -3.19 3.89 -4.27
C VAL A 25 -2.47 2.70 -4.87
N GLY A 26 -1.48 2.97 -5.69
CA GLY A 26 -0.65 1.95 -6.32
C GLY A 26 0.72 1.86 -5.67
N LEU A 27 1.23 0.66 -5.54
CA LEU A 27 2.58 0.32 -5.13
C LEU A 27 3.25 -0.46 -6.26
N GLY A 28 4.35 0.05 -6.76
CA GLY A 28 5.17 -0.65 -7.75
C GLY A 28 6.61 -0.73 -7.30
N TRP A 29 7.30 -1.82 -7.63
CA TRP A 29 8.73 -1.98 -7.42
C TRP A 29 9.33 -2.88 -8.49
N ASP A 30 10.63 -2.77 -8.71
CA ASP A 30 11.33 -3.65 -9.64
C ASP A 30 11.79 -4.93 -8.94
N GLU A 31 11.71 -6.05 -9.66
CA GLU A 31 12.32 -7.31 -9.24
C GLU A 31 13.79 -7.10 -8.86
N ALA A 32 14.22 -7.76 -7.79
CA ALA A 32 15.63 -7.76 -7.43
C ALA A 32 16.46 -8.39 -8.57
N PRO A 33 17.60 -7.76 -8.98
CA PRO A 33 18.42 -8.31 -10.04
C PRO A 33 18.91 -9.71 -9.68
N ARG A 34 18.56 -10.69 -10.52
CA ARG A 34 19.02 -12.08 -10.36
C ARG A 34 20.53 -12.14 -10.57
N LYS A 35 21.27 -12.27 -9.48
CA LYS A 35 22.70 -12.61 -9.55
C LYS A 35 22.80 -14.07 -9.99
N PHE A 36 23.45 -14.30 -11.11
CA PHE A 36 23.73 -15.66 -11.59
C PHE A 36 24.73 -16.33 -10.64
N SER A 37 24.21 -17.02 -9.63
CA SER A 37 25.01 -17.85 -8.73
C SER A 37 24.34 -19.20 -8.58
N LEU A 38 25.06 -20.25 -8.91
CA LEU A 38 24.62 -21.65 -8.79
C LEU A 38 24.32 -22.07 -7.33
N PHE A 39 24.68 -21.25 -6.35
CA PHE A 39 24.60 -21.57 -4.92
C PHE A 39 23.78 -20.57 -4.09
N SER A 40 23.25 -19.48 -4.65
CA SER A 40 22.43 -18.54 -3.92
C SER A 40 20.96 -18.82 -4.19
N LYS A 41 20.21 -19.18 -3.15
CA LYS A 41 18.74 -19.06 -3.15
C LYS A 41 18.42 -17.57 -3.25
N HIS A 42 17.93 -17.14 -4.40
CA HIS A 42 17.41 -15.80 -4.58
C HIS A 42 15.98 -15.82 -4.07
N GLU A 43 15.73 -15.19 -2.96
CA GLU A 43 14.38 -14.92 -2.51
C GLU A 43 13.95 -13.57 -3.08
N ASP A 44 12.84 -13.56 -3.80
CA ASP A 44 12.23 -12.33 -4.31
C ASP A 44 11.84 -11.43 -3.13
N ILE A 45 11.89 -10.12 -3.35
CA ILE A 45 11.48 -9.14 -2.34
C ILE A 45 10.00 -8.91 -2.52
N ASP A 46 9.24 -9.25 -1.49
CA ASP A 46 7.79 -9.17 -1.44
C ASP A 46 7.38 -7.92 -0.64
N CYS A 47 6.98 -6.88 -1.36
CA CYS A 47 6.51 -5.63 -0.77
C CYS A 47 5.00 -5.66 -0.62
N ASP A 48 4.53 -5.45 0.60
CA ASP A 48 3.11 -5.41 0.93
C ASP A 48 2.62 -3.99 1.14
N ALA A 49 1.52 -3.63 0.51
CA ALA A 49 0.76 -2.44 0.81
C ALA A 49 -0.35 -2.74 1.82
N SER A 50 -0.53 -1.88 2.79
CA SER A 50 -1.59 -1.97 3.79
C SER A 50 -2.26 -0.62 3.99
N ALA A 51 -3.56 -0.61 4.29
CA ALA A 51 -4.31 0.57 4.67
C ALA A 51 -4.84 0.42 6.10
N LEU A 52 -4.54 1.38 6.95
CA LEU A 52 -4.98 1.45 8.34
C LEU A 52 -6.02 2.56 8.48
N LEU A 53 -7.25 2.20 8.82
CA LEU A 53 -8.35 3.15 8.98
C LEU A 53 -8.39 3.68 10.42
N ILE A 54 -8.21 4.97 10.57
CA ILE A 54 -8.13 5.64 11.88
C ILE A 54 -9.50 6.18 12.26
N SER A 55 -10.00 5.75 13.41
CA SER A 55 -11.29 6.18 13.94
C SER A 55 -11.35 7.70 14.14
N ALA A 56 -12.43 8.32 13.68
CA ALA A 56 -12.69 9.73 13.93
C ALA A 56 -12.94 10.03 15.41
N GLN A 57 -13.52 9.07 16.14
CA GLN A 57 -13.85 9.21 17.57
C GLN A 57 -12.62 9.13 18.46
N THR A 58 -11.71 8.19 18.20
CA THR A 58 -10.56 7.92 19.09
C THR A 58 -9.24 8.49 18.57
N GLY A 59 -9.15 8.81 17.27
CA GLY A 59 -7.89 9.21 16.63
C GLY A 59 -6.88 8.06 16.52
N LYS A 60 -7.31 6.81 16.71
CA LYS A 60 -6.48 5.61 16.73
C LYS A 60 -7.07 4.50 15.85
N LEU A 61 -6.25 3.50 15.58
CA LEU A 61 -6.69 2.23 15.03
C LEU A 61 -7.45 1.46 16.12
N ASN A 62 -8.68 1.03 15.85
CA ASN A 62 -9.50 0.33 16.86
C ASN A 62 -9.19 -1.17 16.96
N GLY A 63 -8.55 -1.73 15.95
CA GLY A 63 -8.20 -3.15 15.95
C GLY A 63 -7.92 -3.70 14.56
N PRO A 64 -7.68 -5.03 14.45
CA PRO A 64 -7.30 -5.67 13.18
C PRO A 64 -8.36 -5.54 12.08
N VAL A 65 -9.63 -5.38 12.43
CA VAL A 65 -10.73 -5.22 11.47
C VAL A 65 -10.62 -3.95 10.65
N ASP A 66 -9.90 -2.94 11.14
CA ASP A 66 -9.66 -1.67 10.47
C ASP A 66 -8.33 -1.65 9.68
N VAL A 67 -7.72 -2.81 9.47
CA VAL A 67 -6.53 -2.99 8.63
C VAL A 67 -6.91 -3.76 7.38
N VAL A 68 -6.64 -3.17 6.20
CA VAL A 68 -6.79 -3.80 4.89
C VAL A 68 -5.41 -4.13 4.36
N TYR A 69 -5.19 -5.41 4.06
CA TYR A 69 -3.91 -5.96 3.59
C TYR A 69 -4.18 -7.31 2.90
N PHE A 70 -3.16 -8.04 2.47
CA PHE A 70 -3.34 -9.33 1.77
C PHE A 70 -4.15 -10.38 2.57
N GLY A 71 -4.13 -10.32 3.90
CA GLY A 71 -4.92 -11.21 4.78
C GLY A 71 -6.36 -10.73 5.07
N ASN A 72 -6.70 -9.49 4.70
CA ASN A 72 -8.03 -8.91 4.83
C ASN A 72 -8.27 -7.93 3.68
N LEU A 73 -8.71 -8.45 2.55
CA LEU A 73 -8.75 -7.71 1.27
C LEU A 73 -9.82 -6.63 1.21
N THR A 74 -10.88 -6.72 2.01
CA THR A 74 -11.98 -5.75 1.98
C THR A 74 -12.36 -5.34 3.40
N HIS A 75 -12.37 -4.03 3.64
CA HIS A 75 -12.86 -3.48 4.90
C HIS A 75 -14.36 -3.73 5.07
N GLN A 76 -14.84 -3.91 6.30
CA GLN A 76 -16.25 -4.18 6.62
C GLN A 76 -17.24 -3.11 6.11
N THR A 77 -16.81 -1.86 5.93
CA THR A 77 -17.63 -0.80 5.33
C THR A 77 -17.85 -0.98 3.82
N GLY A 78 -17.06 -1.82 3.17
CA GLY A 78 -17.01 -1.91 1.71
C GLY A 78 -16.34 -0.71 1.03
N ALA A 79 -15.66 0.15 1.79
CA ALA A 79 -15.04 1.38 1.28
C ALA A 79 -13.60 1.21 0.81
N VAL A 80 -12.88 0.22 1.35
CA VAL A 80 -11.46 0.00 1.08
C VAL A 80 -11.23 -1.43 0.63
N HIS A 81 -10.57 -1.57 -0.52
CA HIS A 81 -10.31 -2.86 -1.17
C HIS A 81 -8.85 -2.98 -1.55
N HIS A 82 -8.20 -4.02 -1.08
CA HIS A 82 -6.92 -4.47 -1.61
C HIS A 82 -7.17 -5.33 -2.85
N MET A 83 -6.57 -4.98 -3.98
CA MET A 83 -6.91 -5.57 -5.29
C MET A 83 -6.16 -6.87 -5.59
N GLY A 84 -5.34 -7.34 -4.69
CA GLY A 84 -4.58 -8.59 -4.81
C GLY A 84 -3.11 -8.41 -4.44
N ASP A 85 -2.45 -9.51 -4.22
CA ASP A 85 -1.09 -9.62 -3.70
C ASP A 85 -0.11 -9.99 -4.84
N ASN A 86 0.99 -9.25 -4.99
CA ASN A 86 2.08 -9.55 -5.91
C ASN A 86 3.35 -9.87 -5.12
N LEU A 87 3.79 -11.11 -5.19
CA LEU A 87 4.90 -11.61 -4.35
C LEU A 87 6.30 -11.27 -4.87
N THR A 88 6.43 -10.74 -6.08
CA THR A 88 7.73 -10.63 -6.77
C THR A 88 8.06 -9.24 -7.29
N GLY A 89 7.06 -8.39 -7.52
CA GLY A 89 7.22 -7.15 -8.27
C GLY A 89 7.39 -7.37 -9.77
N ALA A 90 6.91 -8.51 -10.27
CA ALA A 90 6.96 -8.83 -11.70
C ALA A 90 5.76 -8.24 -12.42
N GLY A 91 6.03 -7.51 -13.49
CA GLY A 91 5.01 -6.91 -14.33
C GLY A 91 5.26 -5.45 -14.65
N ASP A 92 4.44 -4.91 -15.53
CA ASP A 92 4.44 -3.49 -15.87
C ASP A 92 3.34 -2.77 -15.08
N GLY A 93 3.66 -1.62 -14.49
CA GLY A 93 2.73 -0.79 -13.72
C GLY A 93 2.76 -1.06 -12.22
N ASP A 94 1.61 -0.83 -11.56
CA ASP A 94 1.49 -1.06 -10.11
C ASP A 94 1.36 -2.56 -9.82
N ASP A 95 2.20 -3.05 -8.92
CA ASP A 95 2.22 -4.46 -8.49
C ASP A 95 1.13 -4.76 -7.46
N GLU A 96 0.84 -3.81 -6.60
CA GLU A 96 -0.29 -3.85 -5.68
C GLU A 96 -1.10 -2.57 -5.73
N GLN A 97 -2.40 -2.68 -5.52
CA GLN A 97 -3.32 -1.55 -5.55
C GLN A 97 -4.33 -1.62 -4.40
N ILE A 98 -4.59 -0.48 -3.79
CA ILE A 98 -5.67 -0.31 -2.80
C ILE A 98 -6.64 0.75 -3.33
N LEU A 99 -7.90 0.34 -3.51
CA LEU A 99 -9.00 1.21 -3.93
C LEU A 99 -9.74 1.74 -2.71
N VAL A 100 -10.00 3.05 -2.67
CA VAL A 100 -10.77 3.70 -1.61
C VAL A 100 -11.97 4.42 -2.21
N GLU A 101 -13.17 4.05 -1.76
CA GLU A 101 -14.43 4.70 -2.10
C GLU A 101 -14.86 5.63 -0.96
N LEU A 102 -14.48 6.89 -1.04
CA LEU A 102 -14.65 7.88 0.03
C LEU A 102 -16.08 8.01 0.58
N PRO A 103 -17.15 8.01 -0.26
CA PRO A 103 -18.52 8.13 0.24
C PRO A 103 -18.95 6.99 1.18
N LYS A 104 -18.37 5.79 1.02
CA LYS A 104 -18.69 4.62 1.85
C LYS A 104 -18.02 4.64 3.23
N LEU A 105 -16.98 5.47 3.43
CA LEU A 105 -16.33 5.62 4.74
C LEU A 105 -17.22 6.35 5.74
N GLY A 106 -18.08 7.25 5.29
CA GLY A 106 -18.90 8.10 6.15
C GLY A 106 -18.04 8.98 7.07
N ASN A 107 -18.56 9.22 8.29
CA ASN A 107 -17.89 10.03 9.31
C ASN A 107 -17.17 9.19 10.38
N ALA A 108 -17.15 7.88 10.25
CA ALA A 108 -16.56 6.99 11.25
C ALA A 108 -15.02 7.02 11.26
N TYR A 109 -14.42 7.34 10.14
CA TYR A 109 -12.98 7.38 9.95
C TYR A 109 -12.51 8.77 9.50
N SER A 110 -11.46 9.28 10.12
CA SER A 110 -10.90 10.61 9.84
C SER A 110 -9.64 10.57 8.98
N LYS A 111 -9.01 9.41 8.88
CA LYS A 111 -7.72 9.24 8.22
C LYS A 111 -7.55 7.79 7.76
N ILE A 112 -6.87 7.61 6.63
CA ILE A 112 -6.31 6.33 6.21
C ILE A 112 -4.79 6.49 6.13
N VAL A 113 -4.04 5.61 6.77
CA VAL A 113 -2.58 5.56 6.70
C VAL A 113 -2.21 4.38 5.83
N PHE A 114 -1.51 4.63 4.73
CA PHE A 114 -0.95 3.59 3.88
C PHE A 114 0.47 3.28 4.34
N VAL A 115 0.75 2.00 4.46
CA VAL A 115 2.04 1.49 4.93
C VAL A 115 2.57 0.50 3.91
N VAL A 116 3.87 0.56 3.65
CA VAL A 116 4.58 -0.42 2.83
C VAL A 116 5.60 -1.13 3.73
N ASN A 117 5.57 -2.45 3.71
CA ASN A 117 6.56 -3.29 4.40
C ASN A 117 7.09 -4.38 3.47
N ILE A 118 8.19 -5.01 3.84
CA ILE A 118 8.72 -6.18 3.17
C ILE A 118 8.30 -7.40 3.98
N TYR A 119 7.62 -8.36 3.35
CA TYR A 119 7.18 -9.59 3.98
C TYR A 119 8.39 -10.41 4.48
N GLN A 120 8.33 -10.81 5.75
CA GLN A 120 9.41 -11.57 6.42
C GLN A 120 10.82 -10.97 6.23
N ALA A 121 10.95 -9.66 6.21
CA ALA A 121 12.20 -8.96 5.93
C ALA A 121 13.36 -9.41 6.83
N MET A 122 13.11 -9.60 8.12
CA MET A 122 14.16 -10.03 9.07
C MET A 122 14.62 -11.47 8.81
N GLN A 123 13.68 -12.39 8.56
CA GLN A 123 13.98 -13.80 8.29
C GLN A 123 14.73 -13.98 6.96
N ARG A 124 14.36 -13.17 5.96
CA ARG A 124 14.94 -13.18 4.62
C ARG A 124 16.16 -12.26 4.49
N LYS A 125 16.51 -11.53 5.55
CA LYS A 125 17.60 -10.53 5.56
C LYS A 125 17.47 -9.50 4.44
N GLN A 126 16.25 -8.99 4.25
CA GLN A 126 15.90 -8.02 3.22
C GLN A 126 15.60 -6.66 3.84
N HIS A 127 15.83 -5.60 3.09
CA HIS A 127 15.50 -4.22 3.47
C HIS A 127 15.25 -3.36 2.23
N PHE A 128 14.62 -2.21 2.41
CA PHE A 128 14.23 -1.31 1.30
C PHE A 128 15.41 -0.84 0.44
N GLY A 129 16.62 -0.77 0.97
CA GLY A 129 17.82 -0.45 0.19
C GLY A 129 18.18 -1.47 -0.90
N MET A 130 17.57 -2.66 -0.88
CA MET A 130 17.75 -3.71 -1.89
C MET A 130 16.73 -3.60 -3.03
N ILE A 131 15.72 -2.75 -2.91
CA ILE A 131 14.64 -2.56 -3.90
C ILE A 131 15.00 -1.38 -4.79
N LYS A 132 14.67 -1.51 -6.07
CA LYS A 132 14.77 -0.42 -7.05
C LYS A 132 13.39 0.06 -7.44
N ASN A 133 13.30 1.37 -7.70
CA ASN A 133 12.09 2.03 -8.25
C ASN A 133 10.79 1.73 -7.47
N CYS A 134 10.87 1.65 -6.15
CA CYS A 134 9.70 1.58 -5.29
C CYS A 134 9.18 2.97 -4.96
#